data_18883aae354135bf89461ea7de08fb5c
#
_entry.id   18883aae354135bf89461ea7de08fb5c
#
_cell.length_a   1.000
_cell.length_b   1.000
_cell.length_c   1.000
_cell.angle_alpha   90.00
_cell.angle_beta   90.00
_cell.angle_gamma   90.00
#
_symmetry.space_group_name_H-M   'P 1'
#
loop_
_entity.id
_entity.type
_entity.pdbx_description
1 polymer ?
#
loop_
_entity_poly.entity_id
_entity_poly.type
_entity_poly.pdbx_seq_one_letter_code
_entity_poly.pdbx_strand_id
1 'polypeptide(L)'
;MKYLDQQGSTHTLSLPVKDRERLARLMQKLFAENSFAYTILGSKPVSWENYQNPLPLSDWARFYESFSEHNRTIRSGWKTWEKYQHLFPLALLWAESPKCHPGLISIIIVNKDRFNDVVNKNKGDFQRVLCRSVVDGFQLIKEAKNRSLMNEVLEGHQGLIGIVLGYGRDNSWQFLEGCKNRTPIGWIWGEEDDSFVEESIESDINLTDYYLSLYSCPSFAGDPNSEESLALKTEYLLTKQKVMDYYKDKDFLEATLSLLAGYYPRE
;
A
#
# COMPACT_ATOMS: atom_id res chain seq x y z
N MET A 1 5.96 -22.20 10.03
CA MET A 1 6.28 -20.87 9.51
C MET A 1 6.99 -20.09 10.59
N LYS A 2 8.06 -19.41 10.25
CA LYS A 2 8.88 -18.62 11.19
C LYS A 2 8.85 -17.16 10.76
N TYR A 3 8.90 -16.24 11.74
CA TYR A 3 9.10 -14.82 11.47
C TYR A 3 9.98 -14.20 12.57
N LEU A 4 10.62 -13.09 12.26
CA LEU A 4 11.45 -12.34 13.19
C LEU A 4 10.67 -11.17 13.77
N ASP A 5 10.83 -10.89 15.06
CA ASP A 5 10.31 -9.69 15.70
C ASP A 5 11.31 -8.50 15.59
N GLN A 6 10.92 -7.38 16.17
CA GLN A 6 11.73 -6.14 16.17
C GLN A 6 13.14 -6.34 16.77
N GLN A 7 13.31 -7.26 17.71
CA GLN A 7 14.58 -7.59 18.34
C GLN A 7 15.39 -8.64 17.56
N GLY A 8 14.83 -9.18 16.46
CA GLY A 8 15.43 -10.27 15.70
C GLY A 8 15.22 -11.64 16.31
N SER A 9 14.32 -11.76 17.30
CA SER A 9 13.96 -13.05 17.89
C SER A 9 13.06 -13.84 16.95
N THR A 10 13.32 -15.14 16.82
CA THR A 10 12.53 -16.02 15.95
C THR A 10 11.28 -16.50 16.67
N HIS A 11 10.14 -16.23 16.09
CA HIS A 11 8.85 -16.75 16.52
C HIS A 11 8.37 -17.83 15.57
N THR A 12 7.68 -18.85 16.11
CA THR A 12 7.07 -19.90 15.31
C THR A 12 5.56 -19.76 15.36
N LEU A 13 4.95 -19.57 14.19
CA LEU A 13 3.50 -19.51 14.02
C LEU A 13 3.03 -20.78 13.34
N SER A 14 2.20 -21.56 14.05
CA SER A 14 1.54 -22.73 13.46
C SER A 14 0.22 -22.28 12.82
N LEU A 15 0.17 -22.33 11.49
CA LEU A 15 -1.03 -22.02 10.72
C LEU A 15 -1.58 -23.27 10.06
N PRO A 16 -2.90 -23.46 10.03
CA PRO A 16 -3.53 -24.42 9.13
C PRO A 16 -3.11 -24.13 7.68
N VAL A 17 -2.89 -25.17 6.88
CA VAL A 17 -2.45 -25.04 5.48
C VAL A 17 -3.28 -24.02 4.70
N LYS A 18 -4.60 -24.12 4.82
CA LYS A 18 -5.54 -23.22 4.15
C LYS A 18 -5.40 -21.76 4.58
N ASP A 19 -5.11 -21.49 5.85
CA ASP A 19 -4.91 -20.13 6.35
C ASP A 19 -3.55 -19.59 5.88
N ARG A 20 -2.49 -20.42 5.83
CA ARG A 20 -1.21 -20.07 5.25
C ARG A 20 -1.32 -19.65 3.77
N GLU A 21 -2.02 -20.46 2.97
CA GLU A 21 -2.24 -20.15 1.54
C GLU A 21 -3.01 -18.83 1.34
N ARG A 22 -4.05 -18.60 2.14
CA ARG A 22 -4.84 -17.36 2.06
C ARG A 22 -4.02 -16.13 2.45
N LEU A 23 -3.22 -16.23 3.51
CA LEU A 23 -2.31 -15.16 3.92
C LEU A 23 -1.24 -14.91 2.86
N ALA A 24 -0.64 -15.96 2.31
CA ALA A 24 0.37 -15.83 1.26
C ALA A 24 -0.17 -15.07 0.04
N ARG A 25 -1.36 -15.44 -0.44
CA ARG A 25 -2.02 -14.74 -1.56
C ARG A 25 -2.39 -13.30 -1.22
N LEU A 26 -2.88 -13.02 -0.01
CA LEU A 26 -3.14 -11.64 0.43
C LEU A 26 -1.86 -10.82 0.45
N MET A 27 -0.82 -11.33 1.09
CA MET A 27 0.45 -10.61 1.21
C MET A 27 1.10 -10.38 -0.16
N GLN A 28 0.99 -11.36 -1.07
CA GLN A 28 1.42 -11.18 -2.46
C GLN A 28 0.67 -10.01 -3.12
N LYS A 29 -0.66 -9.98 -3.04
CA LYS A 29 -1.48 -8.88 -3.59
C LYS A 29 -1.09 -7.52 -3.01
N LEU A 30 -0.86 -7.43 -1.70
CA LEU A 30 -0.55 -6.17 -1.05
C LEU A 30 0.91 -5.74 -1.25
N PHE A 31 1.87 -6.64 -1.08
CA PHE A 31 3.29 -6.30 -0.99
C PHE A 31 4.04 -6.47 -2.30
N ALA A 32 3.66 -7.38 -3.18
CA ALA A 32 4.30 -7.57 -4.47
C ALA A 32 3.58 -6.83 -5.61
N GLU A 33 2.24 -6.94 -5.69
CA GLU A 33 1.46 -6.33 -6.77
C GLU A 33 1.03 -4.89 -6.46
N ASN A 34 0.97 -4.51 -5.18
CA ASN A 34 0.68 -3.16 -4.70
C ASN A 34 1.83 -2.62 -3.84
N SER A 35 1.95 -1.33 -3.74
CA SER A 35 3.12 -0.65 -3.18
C SER A 35 3.30 -0.73 -1.66
N PHE A 36 2.76 -1.76 -0.97
CA PHE A 36 2.85 -1.90 0.49
C PHE A 36 4.29 -2.12 0.98
N ALA A 37 5.11 -2.84 0.21
CA ALA A 37 6.53 -2.99 0.52
C ALA A 37 7.27 -1.64 0.51
N TYR A 38 6.88 -0.72 -0.39
CA TYR A 38 7.46 0.63 -0.46
C TYR A 38 7.14 1.49 0.76
N THR A 39 6.02 1.24 1.43
CA THR A 39 5.66 1.94 2.66
C THR A 39 6.50 1.45 3.85
N ILE A 40 6.89 0.18 3.87
CA ILE A 40 7.68 -0.35 4.98
C ILE A 40 9.18 -0.18 4.75
N LEU A 41 9.69 -0.54 3.57
CA LEU A 41 11.12 -0.54 3.27
C LEU A 41 11.63 0.77 2.64
N GLY A 42 10.71 1.64 2.19
CA GLY A 42 11.03 2.90 1.53
C GLY A 42 10.48 4.12 2.26
N SER A 43 10.32 5.18 1.50
CA SER A 43 9.86 6.50 1.95
C SER A 43 8.36 6.74 1.78
N LYS A 44 7.64 5.84 1.09
CA LYS A 44 6.22 5.99 0.85
C LYS A 44 5.45 6.03 2.19
N PRO A 45 4.69 7.11 2.50
CA PRO A 45 4.05 7.24 3.81
C PRO A 45 2.90 6.26 4.00
N VAL A 46 2.10 6.07 2.94
CA VAL A 46 0.88 5.25 2.97
C VAL A 46 0.75 4.47 1.69
N SER A 47 0.34 3.21 1.80
CA SER A 47 -0.22 2.44 0.68
C SER A 47 -1.62 1.99 1.01
N TRP A 48 -2.45 1.87 -0.01
CA TRP A 48 -3.81 1.41 0.14
C TRP A 48 -4.19 0.45 -1.00
N GLU A 49 -5.12 -0.48 -0.71
CA GLU A 49 -5.73 -1.37 -1.67
C GLU A 49 -7.22 -1.50 -1.34
N ASN A 50 -8.05 -1.63 -2.37
CA ASN A 50 -9.48 -1.71 -2.20
C ASN A 50 -10.03 -3.07 -2.62
N TYR A 51 -11.04 -3.54 -1.91
CA TYR A 51 -11.86 -4.64 -2.37
C TYR A 51 -13.33 -4.40 -2.07
N GLN A 52 -14.18 -5.01 -2.87
CA GLN A 52 -15.61 -4.92 -2.65
C GLN A 52 -16.07 -6.02 -1.70
N ASN A 53 -16.85 -5.64 -0.70
CA ASN A 53 -17.55 -6.55 0.17
C ASN A 53 -19.03 -6.53 -0.23
N PRO A 54 -19.59 -7.64 -0.74
CA PRO A 54 -20.94 -7.64 -1.26
C PRO A 54 -21.94 -7.16 -0.23
N LEU A 55 -22.67 -6.11 -0.61
CA LEU A 55 -23.87 -5.72 0.14
C LEU A 55 -24.98 -6.76 -0.10
N PRO A 56 -25.85 -7.02 0.88
CA PRO A 56 -26.92 -8.00 0.73
C PRO A 56 -27.98 -7.64 -0.31
N LEU A 57 -27.79 -6.62 -1.13
CA LEU A 57 -28.84 -5.89 -1.82
C LEU A 57 -29.07 -6.21 -3.29
N SER A 58 -28.27 -6.97 -3.99
CA SER A 58 -28.67 -7.47 -5.32
C SER A 58 -27.90 -8.73 -5.72
N ASP A 59 -28.63 -9.69 -6.31
CA ASP A 59 -28.04 -10.92 -6.84
C ASP A 59 -27.06 -10.65 -8.00
N TRP A 60 -27.25 -9.56 -8.74
CA TRP A 60 -26.38 -9.14 -9.82
C TRP A 60 -25.03 -8.60 -9.33
N ALA A 61 -25.01 -7.80 -8.27
CA ALA A 61 -23.76 -7.33 -7.67
C ALA A 61 -22.95 -8.52 -7.11
N ARG A 62 -23.63 -9.47 -6.46
CA ARG A 62 -23.01 -10.72 -6.00
C ARG A 62 -22.44 -11.55 -7.14
N PHE A 63 -23.12 -11.57 -8.28
CA PHE A 63 -22.67 -12.32 -9.45
C PHE A 63 -21.36 -11.74 -10.01
N TYR A 64 -21.28 -10.44 -10.27
CA TYR A 64 -20.07 -9.79 -10.76
C TYR A 64 -18.91 -9.85 -9.75
N GLU A 65 -19.16 -9.68 -8.47
CA GLU A 65 -18.14 -9.73 -7.41
C GLU A 65 -17.59 -11.14 -7.19
N SER A 66 -18.43 -12.16 -7.30
CA SER A 66 -17.97 -13.54 -7.13
C SER A 66 -16.98 -13.96 -8.22
N PHE A 67 -16.98 -13.30 -9.36
CA PHE A 67 -16.08 -13.56 -10.48
C PHE A 67 -14.74 -12.82 -10.40
N SER A 68 -14.63 -11.75 -9.63
CA SER A 68 -13.33 -11.10 -9.47
C SER A 68 -12.44 -11.95 -8.55
N GLU A 69 -11.47 -12.62 -9.14
CA GLU A 69 -10.45 -13.38 -8.40
C GLU A 69 -9.70 -12.48 -7.40
N HIS A 70 -9.40 -11.25 -7.81
CA HIS A 70 -8.81 -10.22 -6.97
C HIS A 70 -9.64 -10.00 -5.69
N ASN A 71 -10.92 -9.66 -5.81
CA ASN A 71 -11.79 -9.42 -4.66
C ASN A 71 -11.92 -10.63 -3.73
N ARG A 72 -12.04 -11.84 -4.30
CA ARG A 72 -12.09 -13.07 -3.50
C ARG A 72 -10.81 -13.32 -2.73
N THR A 73 -9.67 -13.11 -3.39
CA THR A 73 -8.34 -13.30 -2.79
C THR A 73 -8.15 -12.33 -1.63
N ILE A 74 -8.35 -11.04 -1.85
CA ILE A 74 -8.17 -10.04 -0.79
C ILE A 74 -9.17 -10.27 0.35
N ARG A 75 -10.45 -10.44 0.08
CA ARG A 75 -11.47 -10.68 1.12
C ARG A 75 -11.20 -11.91 1.96
N SER A 76 -10.87 -13.05 1.32
CA SER A 76 -10.61 -14.29 2.06
C SER A 76 -9.32 -14.23 2.87
N GLY A 77 -8.30 -13.60 2.30
CA GLY A 77 -7.01 -13.35 2.96
C GLY A 77 -7.15 -12.38 4.11
N TRP A 78 -7.90 -11.27 3.93
CA TRP A 78 -8.14 -10.29 4.99
C TRP A 78 -8.86 -10.89 6.19
N LYS A 79 -9.94 -11.68 5.97
CA LYS A 79 -10.61 -12.42 7.04
C LYS A 79 -9.67 -13.38 7.78
N THR A 80 -8.67 -13.90 7.07
CA THR A 80 -7.65 -14.73 7.71
C THR A 80 -6.65 -13.88 8.48
N TRP A 81 -6.23 -12.71 7.93
CA TRP A 81 -5.37 -11.76 8.64
C TRP A 81 -6.00 -11.29 9.96
N GLU A 82 -7.27 -10.95 9.99
CA GLU A 82 -7.99 -10.52 11.20
C GLU A 82 -7.87 -11.52 12.37
N LYS A 83 -7.72 -12.82 12.10
CA LYS A 83 -7.52 -13.83 13.15
C LYS A 83 -6.13 -13.71 13.80
N TYR A 84 -5.12 -13.29 13.03
CA TYR A 84 -3.72 -13.33 13.43
C TYR A 84 -3.09 -11.95 13.63
N GLN A 85 -3.75 -10.85 13.23
CA GLN A 85 -3.22 -9.50 13.32
C GLN A 85 -2.78 -9.08 14.73
N HIS A 86 -3.41 -9.63 15.77
CA HIS A 86 -3.06 -9.37 17.15
C HIS A 86 -1.63 -9.81 17.52
N LEU A 87 -1.01 -10.68 16.71
CA LEU A 87 0.38 -11.11 16.86
C LEU A 87 1.36 -10.08 16.28
N PHE A 88 0.87 -9.08 15.56
CA PHE A 88 1.65 -8.05 14.88
C PHE A 88 1.25 -6.65 15.33
N PRO A 89 1.41 -6.30 16.63
CA PRO A 89 0.88 -5.07 17.21
C PRO A 89 1.54 -3.79 16.68
N LEU A 90 2.72 -3.90 16.06
CA LEU A 90 3.45 -2.78 15.48
C LEU A 90 3.01 -2.48 14.04
N ALA A 91 2.35 -3.42 13.39
CA ALA A 91 1.84 -3.21 12.04
C ALA A 91 0.69 -2.19 12.05
N LEU A 92 0.89 -1.02 11.45
CA LEU A 92 -0.17 -0.08 11.17
C LEU A 92 -0.86 -0.48 9.84
N LEU A 93 -1.42 -1.68 9.86
CA LEU A 93 -2.16 -2.31 8.76
C LEU A 93 -3.59 -2.58 9.22
N TRP A 94 -4.55 -1.86 8.65
CA TRP A 94 -5.97 -2.02 9.00
C TRP A 94 -6.88 -1.90 7.78
N ALA A 95 -8.14 -2.29 7.95
CA ALA A 95 -9.18 -2.06 6.95
C ALA A 95 -10.19 -1.03 7.46
N GLU A 96 -10.69 -0.23 6.53
CA GLU A 96 -11.73 0.76 6.78
C GLU A 96 -12.85 0.67 5.73
N SER A 97 -14.08 0.96 6.14
CA SER A 97 -15.25 1.05 5.28
C SER A 97 -15.69 2.51 5.18
N PRO A 98 -15.44 3.18 4.05
CA PRO A 98 -15.90 4.55 3.87
C PRO A 98 -17.43 4.61 3.90
N LYS A 99 -18.00 5.53 4.68
CA LYS A 99 -19.47 5.70 4.77
C LYS A 99 -20.09 6.10 3.44
N CYS A 100 -19.33 6.85 2.62
CA CYS A 100 -19.79 7.32 1.31
C CYS A 100 -19.79 6.22 0.23
N HIS A 101 -19.11 5.10 0.47
CA HIS A 101 -19.01 3.96 -0.45
C HIS A 101 -19.31 2.65 0.29
N PRO A 102 -20.58 2.40 0.66
CA PRO A 102 -20.95 1.18 1.36
C PRO A 102 -20.61 -0.05 0.47
N GLY A 103 -19.95 -1.03 1.08
CA GLY A 103 -19.47 -2.21 0.35
C GLY A 103 -18.04 -2.10 -0.17
N LEU A 104 -17.42 -0.93 -0.19
CA LEU A 104 -15.99 -0.79 -0.42
C LEU A 104 -15.24 -0.96 0.90
N ILE A 105 -14.22 -1.79 0.91
CA ILE A 105 -13.28 -1.94 2.01
C ILE A 105 -11.91 -1.51 1.52
N SER A 106 -11.29 -0.58 2.24
CA SER A 106 -9.94 -0.09 1.97
C SER A 106 -8.97 -0.70 2.98
N ILE A 107 -7.99 -1.47 2.51
CA ILE A 107 -6.86 -1.93 3.33
C ILE A 107 -5.77 -0.89 3.23
N ILE A 108 -5.29 -0.42 4.37
CA ILE A 108 -4.31 0.66 4.45
C ILE A 108 -3.13 0.22 5.28
N ILE A 109 -1.92 0.52 4.83
CA ILE A 109 -0.70 0.44 5.63
C ILE A 109 -0.07 1.82 5.75
N VAL A 110 0.38 2.17 6.95
CA VAL A 110 0.98 3.47 7.25
C VAL A 110 2.37 3.28 7.86
N ASN A 111 3.35 3.95 7.29
CA ASN A 111 4.62 4.21 7.95
C ASN A 111 4.45 5.48 8.82
N LYS A 112 4.37 5.28 10.12
CA LYS A 112 4.01 6.31 11.09
C LYS A 112 4.93 7.54 11.03
N ASP A 113 6.23 7.29 10.94
CA ASP A 113 7.22 8.36 10.95
C ASP A 113 7.21 9.13 9.63
N ARG A 114 7.18 8.42 8.50
CA ARG A 114 7.07 9.03 7.17
C ARG A 114 5.77 9.81 6.98
N PHE A 115 4.66 9.27 7.51
CA PHE A 115 3.39 9.99 7.50
C PHE A 115 3.49 11.30 8.28
N ASN A 116 4.06 11.26 9.48
CA ASN A 116 4.25 12.46 10.28
C ASN A 116 5.20 13.46 9.62
N ASP A 117 6.30 13.00 9.01
CA ASP A 117 7.24 13.84 8.30
C ASP A 117 6.58 14.57 7.13
N VAL A 118 5.78 13.85 6.32
CA VAL A 118 5.12 14.44 5.15
C VAL A 118 4.02 15.42 5.56
N VAL A 119 3.29 15.15 6.64
CA VAL A 119 2.30 16.08 7.21
C VAL A 119 2.99 17.34 7.72
N ASN A 120 4.09 17.21 8.44
CA ASN A 120 4.84 18.35 8.96
C ASN A 120 5.48 19.19 7.85
N LYS A 121 6.06 18.56 6.82
CA LYS A 121 6.62 19.24 5.65
C LYS A 121 5.56 20.07 4.91
N ASN A 122 4.31 19.60 4.86
CA ASN A 122 3.20 20.23 4.16
C ASN A 122 2.13 20.81 5.10
N LYS A 123 2.51 21.14 6.34
CA LYS A 123 1.62 21.55 7.41
C LYS A 123 0.62 22.64 7.02
N GLY A 124 1.08 23.65 6.26
CA GLY A 124 0.21 24.74 5.79
C GLY A 124 -0.95 24.28 4.90
N ASP A 125 -0.70 23.31 4.03
CA ASP A 125 -1.75 22.74 3.18
C ASP A 125 -2.77 21.97 4.01
N PHE A 126 -2.32 21.13 4.95
CA PHE A 126 -3.19 20.39 5.87
C PHE A 126 -4.02 21.33 6.76
N GLN A 127 -3.39 22.38 7.33
CA GLN A 127 -4.12 23.38 8.15
C GLN A 127 -5.20 24.09 7.34
N ARG A 128 -4.86 24.54 6.13
CA ARG A 128 -5.78 25.27 5.25
C ARG A 128 -6.95 24.40 4.83
N VAL A 129 -6.69 23.17 4.38
CA VAL A 129 -7.75 22.29 3.85
C VAL A 129 -8.65 21.76 4.95
N LEU A 130 -8.05 21.30 6.07
CA LEU A 130 -8.81 20.72 7.18
C LEU A 130 -9.38 21.80 8.13
N CYS A 131 -9.17 23.08 7.83
CA CYS A 131 -9.60 24.22 8.66
C CYS A 131 -9.14 24.07 10.13
N ARG A 132 -7.91 23.59 10.37
CA ARG A 132 -7.35 23.35 11.70
C ARG A 132 -6.15 24.25 11.95
N SER A 133 -6.11 24.90 13.11
CA SER A 133 -4.95 25.72 13.52
C SER A 133 -3.70 24.90 13.84
N VAL A 134 -3.90 23.68 14.33
CA VAL A 134 -2.81 22.73 14.64
C VAL A 134 -3.11 21.42 13.90
N VAL A 135 -2.09 20.92 13.19
CA VAL A 135 -2.12 19.61 12.52
C VAL A 135 -0.85 18.88 12.89
N ASP A 136 -1.00 17.61 13.25
CA ASP A 136 0.06 16.68 13.64
C ASP A 136 -0.24 15.30 13.05
N GLY A 137 0.75 14.71 12.37
CA GLY A 137 0.56 13.43 11.67
C GLY A 137 0.19 12.28 12.61
N PHE A 138 0.78 12.23 13.80
CA PHE A 138 0.45 11.18 14.78
C PHE A 138 -0.98 11.32 15.28
N GLN A 139 -1.46 12.55 15.45
CA GLN A 139 -2.85 12.81 15.85
C GLN A 139 -3.81 12.37 14.73
N LEU A 140 -3.51 12.66 13.47
CA LEU A 140 -4.34 12.20 12.33
C LEU A 140 -4.42 10.68 12.28
N ILE A 141 -3.30 9.96 12.48
CA ILE A 141 -3.29 8.48 12.57
C ILE A 141 -4.15 7.99 13.73
N LYS A 142 -4.08 8.66 14.88
CA LYS A 142 -4.90 8.30 16.06
C LYS A 142 -6.39 8.48 15.77
N GLU A 143 -6.77 9.53 15.09
CA GLU A 143 -8.15 9.77 14.65
C GLU A 143 -8.63 8.69 13.66
N ALA A 144 -7.73 8.24 12.76
CA ALA A 144 -8.04 7.21 11.78
C ALA A 144 -8.34 5.82 12.37
N LYS A 145 -7.98 5.55 13.64
CA LYS A 145 -8.35 4.27 14.30
C LYS A 145 -9.86 4.07 14.43
N ASN A 146 -10.64 5.17 14.44
CA ASN A 146 -12.10 5.13 14.61
C ASN A 146 -12.84 5.75 13.42
N ARG A 147 -12.12 6.20 12.39
CA ARG A 147 -12.65 6.91 11.24
C ARG A 147 -11.84 6.55 10.01
N SER A 148 -12.43 6.69 8.82
CA SER A 148 -11.66 6.51 7.58
C SER A 148 -10.57 7.58 7.45
N LEU A 149 -9.30 7.14 7.30
CA LEU A 149 -8.17 8.06 7.10
C LEU A 149 -8.41 8.96 5.89
N MET A 150 -8.72 8.34 4.75
CA MET A 150 -8.81 9.06 3.48
C MET A 150 -10.09 9.88 3.37
N ASN A 151 -11.23 9.32 3.79
CA ASN A 151 -12.54 9.95 3.54
C ASN A 151 -13.04 10.85 4.67
N GLU A 152 -12.64 10.58 5.93
CA GLU A 152 -13.15 11.34 7.08
C GLU A 152 -12.08 12.18 7.76
N VAL A 153 -10.84 11.69 7.90
CA VAL A 153 -9.75 12.43 8.54
C VAL A 153 -9.14 13.43 7.57
N LEU A 154 -8.91 12.99 6.31
CA LEU A 154 -8.44 13.85 5.22
C LEU A 154 -9.58 14.42 4.37
N GLU A 155 -10.85 14.23 4.81
CA GLU A 155 -12.07 14.80 4.19
C GLU A 155 -12.24 14.46 2.70
N GLY A 156 -11.65 13.34 2.24
CA GLY A 156 -11.66 12.94 0.83
C GLY A 156 -10.90 13.89 -0.10
N HIS A 157 -10.08 14.79 0.45
CA HIS A 157 -9.42 15.83 -0.33
C HIS A 157 -8.24 15.25 -1.14
N GLN A 158 -8.42 15.13 -2.46
CA GLN A 158 -7.49 14.44 -3.36
C GLN A 158 -6.04 14.97 -3.29
N GLY A 159 -5.83 16.28 -3.10
CA GLY A 159 -4.50 16.84 -2.94
C GLY A 159 -3.81 16.34 -1.67
N LEU A 160 -4.49 16.29 -0.51
CA LEU A 160 -3.93 15.76 0.72
C LEU A 160 -3.70 14.25 0.64
N ILE A 161 -4.64 13.53 0.02
CA ILE A 161 -4.53 12.09 -0.22
C ILE A 161 -3.30 11.79 -1.08
N GLY A 162 -3.08 12.51 -2.19
CA GLY A 162 -1.90 12.34 -3.02
C GLY A 162 -0.59 12.60 -2.26
N ILE A 163 -0.56 13.63 -1.41
CA ILE A 163 0.60 13.94 -0.56
C ILE A 163 0.92 12.77 0.38
N VAL A 164 -0.07 12.22 1.10
CA VAL A 164 0.17 11.10 2.04
C VAL A 164 0.41 9.78 1.32
N LEU A 165 -0.04 9.63 0.08
CA LEU A 165 0.32 8.48 -0.77
C LEU A 165 1.75 8.56 -1.31
N GLY A 166 2.45 9.68 -1.07
CA GLY A 166 3.84 9.85 -1.46
C GLY A 166 4.03 10.27 -2.92
N TYR A 167 3.02 10.90 -3.54
CA TYR A 167 3.09 11.36 -4.93
C TYR A 167 3.75 12.74 -5.09
N GLY A 168 4.17 13.34 -3.97
CA GLY A 168 4.68 14.69 -3.93
C GLY A 168 3.59 15.74 -3.74
N ARG A 169 4.00 16.92 -3.28
CA ARG A 169 3.07 18.03 -3.03
C ARG A 169 2.57 18.63 -4.35
N ASP A 170 3.48 19.01 -5.20
CA ASP A 170 3.15 19.75 -6.41
C ASP A 170 2.39 18.87 -7.41
N ASN A 171 2.79 17.63 -7.58
CA ASN A 171 2.05 16.63 -8.36
C ASN A 171 0.62 16.42 -7.83
N SER A 172 0.45 16.35 -6.51
CA SER A 172 -0.87 16.13 -5.90
C SER A 172 -1.81 17.32 -6.12
N TRP A 173 -1.29 18.55 -6.09
CA TRP A 173 -2.07 19.75 -6.39
C TRP A 173 -2.37 19.87 -7.88
N GLN A 174 -1.41 19.58 -8.76
CA GLN A 174 -1.63 19.54 -10.21
C GLN A 174 -2.71 18.52 -10.58
N PHE A 175 -2.69 17.33 -9.99
CA PHE A 175 -3.73 16.32 -10.18
C PHE A 175 -5.10 16.86 -9.77
N LEU A 176 -5.22 17.47 -8.59
CA LEU A 176 -6.47 18.05 -8.12
C LEU A 176 -7.01 19.14 -9.04
N GLU A 177 -6.15 20.02 -9.53
CA GLU A 177 -6.50 21.08 -10.47
C GLU A 177 -6.89 20.52 -11.84
N GLY A 178 -6.14 19.53 -12.34
CA GLY A 178 -6.47 18.82 -13.58
C GLY A 178 -7.83 18.14 -13.53
N CYS A 179 -8.16 17.50 -12.42
CA CYS A 179 -9.49 16.92 -12.20
C CYS A 179 -10.60 17.97 -12.24
N LYS A 180 -10.38 19.15 -11.64
CA LYS A 180 -11.35 20.27 -11.66
C LYS A 180 -11.55 20.84 -13.06
N ASN A 181 -10.46 21.01 -13.80
CA ASN A 181 -10.45 21.64 -15.10
C ASN A 181 -10.63 20.67 -16.27
N ARG A 182 -10.77 19.34 -15.99
CA ARG A 182 -10.80 18.25 -16.97
C ARG A 182 -9.59 18.27 -17.91
N THR A 183 -8.44 18.72 -17.43
CA THR A 183 -7.18 18.77 -18.17
C THR A 183 -6.50 17.41 -18.07
N PRO A 184 -6.11 16.76 -19.17
CA PRO A 184 -5.33 15.53 -19.12
C PRO A 184 -4.02 15.77 -18.37
N ILE A 185 -3.72 14.92 -17.40
CA ILE A 185 -2.46 14.94 -16.65
C ILE A 185 -1.70 13.68 -17.04
N GLY A 186 -0.39 13.82 -17.32
CA GLY A 186 0.46 12.70 -17.66
C GLY A 186 0.61 11.73 -16.48
N TRP A 187 0.72 10.45 -16.80
CA TRP A 187 1.10 9.42 -15.83
C TRP A 187 2.62 9.31 -15.79
N ILE A 188 3.16 9.34 -14.60
CA ILE A 188 4.58 9.08 -14.37
C ILE A 188 4.68 7.59 -14.04
N TRP A 189 5.23 6.83 -14.90
CA TRP A 189 5.25 5.37 -14.97
C TRP A 189 4.05 4.77 -15.70
N GLY A 190 4.33 3.98 -16.65
CA GLY A 190 3.33 3.15 -17.28
C GLY A 190 3.71 2.49 -18.58
N GLU A 191 4.75 2.88 -19.28
CA GLU A 191 4.95 2.33 -20.63
C GLU A 191 6.40 2.01 -21.05
N GLU A 192 7.42 2.21 -20.22
CA GLU A 192 8.79 2.09 -20.73
C GLU A 192 9.64 0.93 -20.17
N ASP A 193 9.11 0.04 -19.36
CA ASP A 193 9.91 -1.08 -18.84
C ASP A 193 9.29 -2.47 -19.07
N ASP A 194 8.32 -2.59 -19.98
CA ASP A 194 7.85 -3.91 -20.47
C ASP A 194 8.90 -4.63 -21.35
N SER A 195 10.00 -3.96 -21.69
CA SER A 195 11.07 -4.55 -22.50
C SER A 195 11.94 -5.58 -21.78
N PHE A 196 11.71 -5.82 -20.48
CA PHE A 196 12.54 -6.76 -19.69
C PHE A 196 11.91 -8.16 -19.54
N VAL A 197 10.73 -8.43 -20.07
CA VAL A 197 10.00 -9.69 -19.79
C VAL A 197 9.72 -10.56 -21.04
N GLU A 198 10.06 -10.13 -22.24
CA GLU A 198 9.72 -10.91 -23.45
C GLU A 198 10.78 -11.94 -23.92
N GLU A 199 11.93 -12.07 -23.28
CA GLU A 199 12.85 -13.16 -23.64
C GLU A 199 12.96 -14.21 -22.54
N SER A 200 12.44 -15.38 -22.86
CA SER A 200 12.61 -16.68 -22.17
C SER A 200 11.64 -17.02 -21.03
N ILE A 201 10.37 -17.20 -21.36
CA ILE A 201 9.50 -18.06 -20.54
C ILE A 201 9.53 -19.47 -21.16
N GLU A 202 10.61 -20.20 -20.98
CA GLU A 202 10.60 -21.65 -21.03
C GLU A 202 11.47 -22.21 -19.92
N SER A 203 10.82 -22.98 -19.03
CA SER A 203 11.36 -23.88 -18.02
C SER A 203 12.11 -23.27 -16.82
N ASP A 204 11.60 -23.53 -15.64
CA ASP A 204 12.19 -23.29 -14.31
C ASP A 204 12.23 -21.83 -13.80
N ILE A 205 11.16 -21.07 -13.97
CA ILE A 205 10.99 -19.82 -13.23
C ILE A 205 10.88 -20.16 -11.75
N ASN A 206 11.95 -19.92 -11.00
CA ASN A 206 11.89 -19.91 -9.55
C ASN A 206 10.76 -18.94 -9.14
N LEU A 207 9.80 -19.42 -8.36
CA LEU A 207 8.67 -18.60 -7.85
C LEU A 207 9.16 -17.27 -7.26
N THR A 208 10.37 -17.25 -6.68
CA THR A 208 11.02 -16.05 -6.17
C THR A 208 11.31 -15.03 -7.26
N ASP A 209 11.80 -15.43 -8.43
CA ASP A 209 12.12 -14.54 -9.54
C ASP A 209 10.83 -13.98 -10.18
N TYR A 210 9.77 -14.79 -10.24
CA TYR A 210 8.45 -14.33 -10.66
C TYR A 210 7.90 -13.25 -9.71
N TYR A 211 8.01 -13.44 -8.39
CA TYR A 211 7.58 -12.41 -7.43
C TYR A 211 8.40 -11.12 -7.54
N LEU A 212 9.70 -11.22 -7.84
CA LEU A 212 10.56 -10.05 -8.02
C LEU A 212 10.17 -9.22 -9.25
N SER A 213 9.62 -9.85 -10.31
CA SER A 213 9.09 -9.13 -11.48
C SER A 213 7.81 -8.36 -11.21
N LEU A 214 7.06 -8.72 -10.14
CA LEU A 214 5.78 -8.09 -9.79
C LEU A 214 5.92 -6.78 -9.00
N TYR A 215 7.12 -6.43 -8.51
CA TYR A 215 7.31 -5.19 -7.74
C TYR A 215 7.31 -3.95 -8.65
N SER A 216 6.11 -3.60 -9.14
CA SER A 216 5.94 -2.36 -9.90
C SER A 216 6.16 -1.14 -9.01
N CYS A 217 6.83 -0.14 -9.55
CA CYS A 217 6.93 1.14 -8.85
C CYS A 217 5.56 1.79 -8.69
N PRO A 218 5.33 2.54 -7.59
CA PRO A 218 4.10 3.30 -7.43
C PRO A 218 3.90 4.29 -8.59
N SER A 219 2.77 4.19 -9.30
CA SER A 219 2.42 5.13 -10.35
C SER A 219 1.64 6.33 -9.80
N PHE A 220 1.86 7.49 -10.37
CA PHE A 220 1.14 8.71 -9.99
C PHE A 220 1.02 9.68 -11.17
N ALA A 221 0.06 10.59 -11.11
CA ALA A 221 -0.10 11.62 -12.11
C ALA A 221 0.69 12.88 -11.72
N GLY A 222 1.36 13.52 -12.69
CA GLY A 222 2.15 14.73 -12.47
C GLY A 222 2.88 15.15 -13.74
N ASP A 223 3.71 16.19 -13.63
CA ASP A 223 4.62 16.59 -14.69
C ASP A 223 5.88 15.70 -14.66
N PRO A 224 6.11 14.84 -15.68
CA PRO A 224 7.23 13.91 -15.69
C PRO A 224 8.60 14.60 -15.70
N ASN A 225 8.66 15.87 -16.09
CA ASN A 225 9.89 16.64 -16.17
C ASN A 225 10.12 17.54 -14.95
N SER A 226 9.18 17.59 -14.00
CA SER A 226 9.37 18.37 -12.78
C SER A 226 10.47 17.78 -11.88
N GLU A 227 11.16 18.64 -11.17
CA GLU A 227 12.20 18.21 -10.22
C GLU A 227 11.63 17.27 -9.15
N GLU A 228 10.42 17.54 -8.67
CA GLU A 228 9.73 16.68 -7.71
C GLU A 228 9.48 15.27 -8.27
N SER A 229 8.99 15.17 -9.52
CA SER A 229 8.72 13.88 -10.17
C SER A 229 9.98 13.07 -10.41
N LEU A 230 11.06 13.72 -10.87
CA LEU A 230 12.35 13.07 -11.09
C LEU A 230 12.98 12.57 -9.78
N ALA A 231 12.87 13.35 -8.70
CA ALA A 231 13.34 12.96 -7.38
C ALA A 231 12.57 11.75 -6.85
N LEU A 232 11.24 11.75 -6.94
CA LEU A 232 10.39 10.63 -6.54
C LEU A 232 10.67 9.38 -7.37
N LYS A 233 10.87 9.55 -8.68
CA LYS A 233 11.23 8.45 -9.58
C LYS A 233 12.52 7.76 -9.12
N THR A 234 13.54 8.54 -8.86
CA THR A 234 14.84 8.02 -8.38
C THR A 234 14.68 7.30 -7.04
N GLU A 235 13.95 7.88 -6.12
CA GLU A 235 13.71 7.30 -4.80
C GLU A 235 12.95 5.98 -4.86
N TYR A 236 11.92 5.89 -5.70
CA TYR A 236 11.16 4.65 -5.87
C TYR A 236 11.97 3.56 -6.57
N LEU A 237 12.85 3.89 -7.52
CA LEU A 237 13.77 2.92 -8.11
C LEU A 237 14.75 2.35 -7.08
N LEU A 238 15.33 3.19 -6.23
CA LEU A 238 16.19 2.75 -5.13
C LEU A 238 15.42 1.88 -4.13
N THR A 239 14.17 2.24 -3.84
CA THR A 239 13.31 1.43 -2.98
C THR A 239 12.96 0.09 -3.62
N LYS A 240 12.70 0.05 -4.94
CA LYS A 240 12.48 -1.21 -5.68
C LYS A 240 13.66 -2.16 -5.46
N GLN A 241 14.89 -1.66 -5.62
CA GLN A 241 16.07 -2.48 -5.38
C GLN A 241 16.14 -3.01 -3.95
N LYS A 242 15.89 -2.17 -2.94
CA LYS A 242 15.83 -2.58 -1.53
C LYS A 242 14.77 -3.66 -1.29
N VAL A 243 13.59 -3.54 -1.89
CA VAL A 243 12.51 -4.52 -1.79
C VAL A 243 12.96 -5.85 -2.40
N MET A 244 13.52 -5.82 -3.61
CA MET A 244 14.04 -7.01 -4.27
C MET A 244 15.10 -7.70 -3.43
N ASP A 245 16.09 -6.96 -2.93
CA ASP A 245 17.17 -7.50 -2.10
C ASP A 245 16.63 -8.08 -0.77
N TYR A 246 15.62 -7.45 -0.20
CA TYR A 246 15.00 -7.94 1.03
C TYR A 246 14.33 -9.30 0.85
N TYR A 247 13.60 -9.51 -0.24
CA TYR A 247 12.86 -10.75 -0.48
C TYR A 247 13.69 -11.85 -1.13
N LYS A 248 14.86 -11.51 -1.69
CA LYS A 248 15.75 -12.47 -2.34
C LYS A 248 16.04 -13.67 -1.43
N ASP A 249 15.91 -14.87 -1.98
CA ASP A 249 16.19 -16.15 -1.32
C ASP A 249 15.42 -16.42 -0.01
N LYS A 250 14.28 -15.75 0.21
CA LYS A 250 13.45 -15.92 1.39
C LYS A 250 12.06 -16.48 1.05
N ASP A 251 11.46 -17.22 1.99
CA ASP A 251 10.01 -17.48 1.92
C ASP A 251 9.28 -16.13 2.02
N PHE A 252 8.52 -15.81 0.97
CA PHE A 252 7.87 -14.51 0.84
C PHE A 252 6.95 -14.18 2.02
N LEU A 253 6.14 -15.15 2.46
CA LEU A 253 5.22 -14.93 3.56
C LEU A 253 5.95 -14.72 4.88
N GLU A 254 6.98 -15.54 5.16
CA GLU A 254 7.78 -15.42 6.39
C GLU A 254 8.52 -14.07 6.43
N ALA A 255 9.08 -13.64 5.30
CA ALA A 255 9.73 -12.34 5.16
C ALA A 255 8.73 -11.18 5.39
N THR A 256 7.56 -11.24 4.77
CA THR A 256 6.52 -10.20 4.93
C THR A 256 6.03 -10.13 6.38
N LEU A 257 5.78 -11.25 7.03
CA LEU A 257 5.37 -11.26 8.43
C LEU A 257 6.46 -10.74 9.36
N SER A 258 7.73 -10.96 9.04
CA SER A 258 8.85 -10.36 9.77
C SER A 258 8.84 -8.83 9.69
N LEU A 259 8.59 -8.27 8.49
CA LEU A 259 8.41 -6.83 8.32
C LEU A 259 7.23 -6.30 9.16
N LEU A 260 6.10 -6.99 9.12
CA LEU A 260 4.91 -6.60 9.90
C LEU A 260 5.11 -6.73 11.40
N ALA A 261 6.01 -7.62 11.84
CA ALA A 261 6.44 -7.72 13.23
C ALA A 261 7.48 -6.64 13.63
N GLY A 262 7.83 -5.75 12.71
CA GLY A 262 8.78 -4.65 12.96
C GLY A 262 10.25 -5.06 12.82
N TYR A 263 10.52 -6.20 12.21
CA TYR A 263 11.90 -6.57 11.87
C TYR A 263 12.34 -5.79 10.63
N TYR A 264 13.32 -4.92 10.81
CA TYR A 264 13.99 -4.22 9.72
C TYR A 264 15.42 -4.73 9.60
N PRO A 265 15.88 -5.15 8.41
CA PRO A 265 17.28 -5.50 8.23
C PRO A 265 18.15 -4.29 8.59
N ARG A 266 19.18 -4.50 9.37
CA ARG A 266 20.20 -3.47 9.63
C ARG A 266 21.03 -3.33 8.35
N GLU A 267 21.15 -2.10 7.88
CA GLU A 267 22.07 -1.74 6.80
C GLU A 267 23.51 -2.02 7.18
#